data_2d22315d8be43d0d3d61efd3a4ca55fc
#
_entry.id   2d22315d8be43d0d3d61efd3a4ca55fc
#
_cell.length_a   1.000
_cell.length_b   1.000
_cell.length_c   1.000
_cell.angle_alpha   90.00
_cell.angle_beta   90.00
_cell.angle_gamma   90.00
#
_symmetry.space_group_name_H-M   'P 1'
#
loop_
_entity.id
_entity.type
_entity.pdbx_description
1 polymer ?
#
loop_
_entity_poly.entity_id
_entity_poly.type
_entity_poly.pdbx_seq_one_letter_code
_entity_poly.pdbx_strand_id
1 'polypeptide(L)'
;YCTAQVYSQNKASWVPDSIASQIPVIQNQAREWKQKIYENPKDEKAWMSYARTIQTLKSLTPGDDIEKEINEMMDKMKKEIPNTATYALIQNMILPFGKNDMTFDEIIDKWPDAVMHYPVYMGLSFSNKDRLKDISTRWYQSGAYPVQSLNYTYNELTSAEKDALIFTD
;
A
#
# COMPACT_ATOMS: atom_id res chain seq x y z
N TYR A 1 7.93 15.52 -24.94
CA TYR A 1 7.29 16.60 -24.17
C TYR A 1 6.44 15.92 -23.09
N CYS A 2 6.95 15.86 -21.82
CA CYS A 2 6.15 15.49 -20.67
C CYS A 2 5.23 16.68 -20.37
N THR A 3 3.97 16.60 -20.75
CA THR A 3 2.95 17.50 -20.23
C THR A 3 2.82 17.25 -18.73
N ALA A 4 3.13 18.23 -17.91
CA ALA A 4 2.89 18.19 -16.48
C ALA A 4 1.37 18.05 -16.27
N GLN A 5 0.95 16.85 -15.84
CA GLN A 5 -0.43 16.62 -15.46
C GLN A 5 -0.68 17.39 -14.16
N VAL A 6 -1.44 18.46 -14.24
CA VAL A 6 -1.85 19.26 -13.07
C VAL A 6 -3.04 18.53 -12.47
N TYR A 7 -2.83 17.83 -11.37
CA TYR A 7 -3.93 17.30 -10.58
C TYR A 7 -4.80 18.45 -10.09
N SER A 8 -6.13 18.24 -10.11
CA SER A 8 -7.10 19.21 -9.60
C SER A 8 -6.64 19.75 -8.24
N GLN A 9 -6.66 21.08 -8.05
CA GLN A 9 -6.27 21.71 -6.78
C GLN A 9 -7.37 21.56 -5.70
N ASN A 10 -8.42 20.82 -5.96
CA ASN A 10 -9.53 20.63 -5.03
C ASN A 10 -9.14 19.60 -3.96
N LYS A 11 -8.62 20.10 -2.82
CA LYS A 11 -8.47 19.26 -1.63
C LYS A 11 -9.85 18.86 -1.10
N ALA A 12 -9.94 17.66 -0.51
CA ALA A 12 -11.13 17.25 0.22
C ALA A 12 -11.40 18.23 1.39
N SER A 13 -12.66 18.54 1.65
CA SER A 13 -13.09 19.56 2.63
C SER A 13 -12.61 19.26 4.07
N TRP A 14 -12.35 18.00 4.38
CA TRP A 14 -11.88 17.55 5.70
C TRP A 14 -10.35 17.68 5.90
N VAL A 15 -9.58 17.95 4.83
CA VAL A 15 -8.11 17.97 4.87
C VAL A 15 -7.64 19.26 5.55
N PRO A 16 -6.94 19.17 6.72
CA PRO A 16 -6.33 20.32 7.37
C PRO A 16 -5.27 20.99 6.47
N ASP A 17 -5.06 22.29 6.66
CA ASP A 17 -4.07 23.03 5.86
C ASP A 17 -2.63 22.52 6.04
N SER A 18 -2.30 22.01 7.23
CA SER A 18 -1.00 21.36 7.50
C SER A 18 -0.75 20.13 6.64
N ILE A 19 -1.80 19.35 6.34
CA ILE A 19 -1.73 18.20 5.45
C ILE A 19 -1.83 18.66 3.98
N ALA A 20 -2.67 19.63 3.69
CA ALA A 20 -2.82 20.20 2.35
C ALA A 20 -1.50 20.73 1.79
N SER A 21 -0.64 21.30 2.64
CA SER A 21 0.70 21.78 2.25
C SER A 21 1.63 20.67 1.75
N GLN A 22 1.35 19.41 2.07
CA GLN A 22 2.13 18.25 1.63
C GLN A 22 1.68 17.70 0.26
N ILE A 23 0.51 18.09 -0.24
CA ILE A 23 -0.03 17.60 -1.51
C ILE A 23 0.97 17.76 -2.67
N PRO A 24 1.63 18.92 -2.87
CA PRO A 24 2.63 19.09 -3.94
C PRO A 24 3.81 18.13 -3.80
N VAL A 25 4.24 17.82 -2.58
CA VAL A 25 5.33 16.86 -2.33
C VAL A 25 4.90 15.44 -2.74
N ILE A 26 3.69 15.04 -2.36
CA ILE A 26 3.13 13.71 -2.72
C ILE A 26 2.93 13.60 -4.23
N GLN A 27 2.45 14.66 -4.88
CA GLN A 27 2.35 14.73 -6.34
C GLN A 27 3.72 14.58 -7.04
N ASN A 28 4.75 15.17 -6.46
CA ASN A 28 6.11 15.03 -6.98
C ASN A 28 6.62 13.59 -6.83
N GLN A 29 6.39 12.98 -5.68
CA GLN A 29 6.71 11.56 -5.46
C GLN A 29 5.98 10.65 -6.46
N ALA A 30 4.71 10.92 -6.76
CA ALA A 30 3.97 10.17 -7.78
C ALA A 30 4.66 10.26 -9.15
N ARG A 31 5.12 11.46 -9.55
CA ARG A 31 5.86 11.64 -10.81
C ARG A 31 7.18 10.88 -10.83
N GLU A 32 7.92 10.88 -9.73
CA GLU A 32 9.19 10.16 -9.61
C GLU A 32 8.99 8.64 -9.74
N TRP A 33 7.96 8.08 -9.08
CA TRP A 33 7.63 6.66 -9.22
C TRP A 33 7.16 6.31 -10.62
N LYS A 34 6.35 7.18 -11.25
CA LYS A 34 5.89 7.00 -12.64
C LYS A 34 7.08 6.97 -13.62
N GLN A 35 8.11 7.79 -13.37
CA GLN A 35 9.33 7.80 -14.15
C GLN A 35 10.12 6.49 -13.99
N LYS A 36 10.28 5.98 -12.76
CA LYS A 36 10.94 4.69 -12.50
C LYS A 36 10.23 3.53 -13.19
N ILE A 37 8.89 3.53 -13.18
CA ILE A 37 8.07 2.54 -13.90
C ILE A 37 8.28 2.66 -15.42
N TYR A 38 8.44 3.87 -15.94
CA TYR A 38 8.74 4.07 -17.35
C TYR A 38 10.11 3.47 -17.73
N GLU A 39 11.11 3.65 -16.90
CA GLU A 39 12.47 3.13 -17.09
C GLU A 39 12.53 1.60 -16.91
N ASN A 40 11.81 1.06 -15.94
CA ASN A 40 11.71 -0.38 -15.69
C ASN A 40 10.26 -0.81 -15.38
N PRO A 41 9.46 -1.15 -16.41
CA PRO A 41 8.06 -1.56 -16.23
C PRO A 41 7.86 -2.85 -15.42
N LYS A 42 8.94 -3.61 -15.15
CA LYS A 42 8.90 -4.84 -14.35
C LYS A 42 9.25 -4.61 -12.88
N ASP A 43 9.57 -3.38 -12.48
CA ASP A 43 9.87 -3.05 -11.08
C ASP A 43 8.60 -3.03 -10.22
N GLU A 44 8.32 -4.18 -9.60
CA GLU A 44 7.16 -4.34 -8.70
C GLU A 44 7.20 -3.41 -7.48
N LYS A 45 8.40 -3.05 -7.00
CA LYS A 45 8.57 -2.07 -5.92
C LYS A 45 8.12 -0.67 -6.33
N ALA A 46 8.49 -0.26 -7.54
CA ALA A 46 8.09 1.03 -8.08
C ALA A 46 6.55 1.09 -8.25
N TRP A 47 5.94 0.01 -8.75
CA TRP A 47 4.49 -0.11 -8.86
C TRP A 47 3.78 0.00 -7.50
N MET A 48 4.25 -0.71 -6.49
CA MET A 48 3.67 -0.66 -5.15
C MET A 48 3.76 0.74 -4.54
N SER A 49 4.93 1.38 -4.67
CA SER A 49 5.14 2.73 -4.15
C SER A 49 4.28 3.75 -4.87
N TYR A 50 4.16 3.62 -6.18
CA TYR A 50 3.29 4.48 -6.98
C TYR A 50 1.82 4.33 -6.58
N ALA A 51 1.32 3.10 -6.48
CA ALA A 51 -0.05 2.82 -6.08
C ALA A 51 -0.41 3.39 -4.70
N ARG A 52 0.48 3.25 -3.72
CA ARG A 52 0.31 3.85 -2.39
C ARG A 52 0.25 5.37 -2.44
N THR A 53 1.13 5.98 -3.24
CA THR A 53 1.15 7.43 -3.43
C THR A 53 -0.15 7.93 -4.08
N ILE A 54 -0.64 7.23 -5.10
CA ILE A 54 -1.91 7.53 -5.78
C ILE A 54 -3.11 7.34 -4.83
N GLN A 55 -3.11 6.30 -4.01
CA GLN A 55 -4.15 6.09 -2.99
C GLN A 55 -4.18 7.23 -1.97
N THR A 56 -3.03 7.71 -1.53
CA THR A 56 -2.93 8.89 -0.66
C THR A 56 -3.48 10.14 -1.36
N LEU A 57 -3.11 10.38 -2.62
CA LEU A 57 -3.65 11.50 -3.39
C LEU A 57 -5.17 11.39 -3.58
N LYS A 58 -5.71 10.20 -3.84
CA LYS A 58 -7.16 9.96 -3.93
C LYS A 58 -7.88 10.39 -2.66
N SER A 59 -7.30 10.10 -1.50
CA SER A 59 -7.88 10.50 -0.22
C SER A 59 -7.82 12.02 0.01
N LEU A 60 -6.75 12.68 -0.43
CA LEU A 60 -6.52 14.11 -0.19
C LEU A 60 -7.16 15.01 -1.25
N THR A 61 -7.19 14.56 -2.50
CA THR A 61 -7.66 15.30 -3.68
C THR A 61 -8.55 14.44 -4.56
N PRO A 62 -9.72 14.00 -4.06
CA PRO A 62 -10.63 13.18 -4.85
C PRO A 62 -11.13 13.95 -6.07
N GLY A 63 -11.26 13.26 -7.21
CA GLY A 63 -11.75 13.83 -8.46
C GLY A 63 -11.47 12.94 -9.67
N ASP A 64 -12.02 13.34 -10.80
CA ASP A 64 -11.97 12.55 -12.04
C ASP A 64 -10.54 12.31 -12.54
N ASP A 65 -9.64 13.28 -12.32
CA ASP A 65 -8.24 13.16 -12.75
C ASP A 65 -7.52 12.01 -12.04
N ILE A 66 -7.75 11.85 -10.73
CA ILE A 66 -7.13 10.77 -9.97
C ILE A 66 -7.74 9.41 -10.31
N GLU A 67 -9.04 9.35 -10.57
CA GLU A 67 -9.71 8.12 -11.02
C GLU A 67 -9.19 7.70 -12.41
N LYS A 68 -8.99 8.65 -13.31
CA LYS A 68 -8.37 8.39 -14.61
C LYS A 68 -6.95 7.85 -14.46
N GLU A 69 -6.14 8.46 -13.60
CA GLU A 69 -4.78 8.00 -13.31
C GLU A 69 -4.74 6.58 -12.76
N ILE A 70 -5.69 6.23 -11.88
CA ILE A 70 -5.85 4.85 -11.35
C ILE A 70 -6.15 3.87 -12.48
N ASN A 71 -7.09 4.19 -13.36
CA ASN A 71 -7.44 3.32 -14.47
C ASN A 71 -6.26 3.10 -15.43
N GLU A 72 -5.55 4.17 -15.80
CA GLU A 72 -4.34 4.09 -16.64
C GLU A 72 -3.24 3.25 -15.98
N MET A 73 -3.05 3.40 -14.68
CA MET A 73 -2.12 2.60 -13.89
C MET A 73 -2.50 1.11 -13.95
N MET A 74 -3.76 0.78 -13.70
CA MET A 74 -4.24 -0.61 -13.69
C MET A 74 -4.11 -1.27 -15.06
N ASP A 75 -4.46 -0.56 -16.14
CA ASP A 75 -4.33 -1.07 -17.52
C ASP A 75 -2.85 -1.36 -17.86
N LYS A 76 -1.96 -0.47 -17.47
CA LYS A 76 -0.52 -0.64 -17.69
C LYS A 76 0.04 -1.81 -16.89
N MET A 77 -0.33 -1.94 -15.60
CA MET A 77 0.08 -3.07 -14.76
C MET A 77 -0.40 -4.40 -15.32
N LYS A 78 -1.66 -4.47 -15.79
CA LYS A 78 -2.22 -5.65 -16.43
C LYS A 78 -1.41 -6.10 -17.64
N LYS A 79 -0.82 -5.16 -18.36
CA LYS A 79 0.04 -5.45 -19.52
C LYS A 79 1.45 -5.86 -19.11
N GLU A 80 2.03 -5.16 -18.12
CA GLU A 80 3.44 -5.29 -17.78
C GLU A 80 3.73 -6.39 -16.74
N ILE A 81 2.86 -6.52 -15.71
CA ILE A 81 3.06 -7.45 -14.58
C ILE A 81 1.78 -8.25 -14.23
N PRO A 82 1.07 -8.86 -15.23
CA PRO A 82 -0.28 -9.41 -15.03
C PRO A 82 -0.36 -10.56 -14.03
N ASN A 83 0.72 -11.32 -13.84
CA ASN A 83 0.74 -12.53 -13.02
C ASN A 83 1.66 -12.37 -11.80
N THR A 84 1.63 -11.20 -11.17
CA THR A 84 2.42 -10.92 -9.97
C THR A 84 1.55 -10.71 -8.75
N ALA A 85 2.11 -11.01 -7.57
CA ALA A 85 1.48 -10.71 -6.30
C ALA A 85 1.20 -9.21 -6.16
N THR A 86 2.11 -8.37 -6.65
CA THR A 86 1.98 -6.91 -6.64
C THR A 86 0.75 -6.44 -7.40
N TYR A 87 0.52 -6.96 -8.61
CA TYR A 87 -0.67 -6.60 -9.39
C TYR A 87 -1.95 -6.99 -8.66
N ALA A 88 -2.06 -8.25 -8.20
CA ALA A 88 -3.23 -8.74 -7.50
C ALA A 88 -3.50 -7.97 -6.20
N LEU A 89 -2.45 -7.63 -5.45
CA LEU A 89 -2.57 -6.86 -4.22
C LEU A 89 -3.02 -5.42 -4.47
N ILE A 90 -2.46 -4.74 -5.47
CA ILE A 90 -2.84 -3.37 -5.81
C ILE A 90 -4.30 -3.32 -6.29
N GLN A 91 -4.79 -4.32 -7.04
CA GLN A 91 -6.22 -4.43 -7.35
C GLN A 91 -7.08 -4.42 -6.08
N ASN A 92 -6.73 -5.23 -5.09
CA ASN A 92 -7.47 -5.30 -3.82
C ASN A 92 -7.39 -4.01 -3.01
N MET A 93 -6.29 -3.26 -3.10
CA MET A 93 -6.12 -2.00 -2.36
C MET A 93 -6.90 -0.84 -2.97
N ILE A 94 -7.05 -0.80 -4.29
CA ILE A 94 -7.50 0.40 -5.02
C ILE A 94 -8.88 0.24 -5.62
N LEU A 95 -9.20 -0.95 -6.12
CA LEU A 95 -10.49 -1.19 -6.75
C LEU A 95 -11.61 -1.37 -5.72
N PRO A 96 -12.85 -1.02 -6.06
CA PRO A 96 -14.01 -1.33 -5.24
C PRO A 96 -14.11 -2.83 -4.97
N PHE A 97 -14.63 -3.18 -3.79
CA PHE A 97 -14.86 -4.57 -3.39
C PHE A 97 -15.60 -5.37 -4.47
N GLY A 98 -15.07 -6.55 -4.80
CA GLY A 98 -15.65 -7.44 -5.82
C GLY A 98 -15.25 -7.14 -7.27
N LYS A 99 -14.36 -6.17 -7.52
CA LYS A 99 -13.80 -5.89 -8.85
C LYS A 99 -12.36 -6.41 -9.05
N ASN A 100 -11.83 -7.06 -8.05
CA ASN A 100 -10.52 -7.69 -8.06
C ASN A 100 -10.60 -9.13 -8.59
N ASP A 101 -9.55 -9.57 -9.27
CA ASP A 101 -9.47 -10.92 -9.86
C ASP A 101 -9.22 -12.01 -8.81
N MET A 102 -8.68 -11.67 -7.65
CA MET A 102 -8.33 -12.57 -6.56
C MET A 102 -8.60 -11.94 -5.19
N THR A 103 -9.01 -12.74 -4.24
CA THR A 103 -9.10 -12.36 -2.83
C THR A 103 -7.72 -12.29 -2.19
N PHE A 104 -7.61 -11.63 -1.02
CA PHE A 104 -6.35 -11.62 -0.27
C PHE A 104 -5.88 -13.01 0.15
N ASP A 105 -6.80 -13.90 0.54
CA ASP A 105 -6.46 -15.26 0.90
C ASP A 105 -5.86 -16.03 -0.27
N GLU A 106 -6.45 -15.92 -1.45
CA GLU A 106 -5.90 -16.50 -2.69
C GLU A 106 -4.55 -15.94 -3.07
N ILE A 107 -4.31 -14.63 -2.82
CA ILE A 107 -3.01 -13.99 -3.07
C ILE A 107 -1.95 -14.57 -2.14
N ILE A 108 -2.26 -14.69 -0.84
CA ILE A 108 -1.34 -15.26 0.16
C ILE A 108 -1.01 -16.71 -0.18
N ASP A 109 -2.01 -17.50 -0.56
CA ASP A 109 -1.84 -18.92 -0.86
C ASP A 109 -1.01 -19.11 -2.15
N LYS A 110 -1.19 -18.24 -3.14
CA LYS A 110 -0.46 -18.31 -4.42
C LYS A 110 0.98 -17.79 -4.33
N TRP A 111 1.23 -16.76 -3.52
CA TRP A 111 2.54 -16.13 -3.37
C TRP A 111 2.95 -15.96 -1.89
N PRO A 112 3.15 -17.07 -1.17
CA PRO A 112 3.42 -17.04 0.28
C PRO A 112 4.71 -16.32 0.64
N ASP A 113 5.67 -16.24 -0.29
CA ASP A 113 6.98 -15.59 -0.08
C ASP A 113 7.03 -14.13 -0.53
N ALA A 114 5.92 -13.57 -0.96
CA ALA A 114 5.85 -12.16 -1.38
C ALA A 114 5.90 -11.20 -0.18
N VAL A 115 7.02 -11.18 0.50
CA VAL A 115 7.28 -10.51 1.78
C VAL A 115 6.89 -9.04 1.80
N MET A 116 7.04 -8.33 0.68
CA MET A 116 6.68 -6.90 0.58
C MET A 116 5.18 -6.64 0.79
N HIS A 117 4.36 -7.68 0.76
CA HIS A 117 2.91 -7.58 0.90
C HIS A 117 2.41 -7.84 2.32
N TYR A 118 3.21 -8.47 3.19
CA TYR A 118 2.79 -8.83 4.54
C TYR A 118 2.25 -7.68 5.39
N PRO A 119 2.82 -6.45 5.37
CA PRO A 119 2.24 -5.34 6.12
C PRO A 119 0.81 -5.02 5.72
N VAL A 120 0.47 -5.20 4.44
CA VAL A 120 -0.90 -4.99 3.95
C VAL A 120 -1.81 -6.14 4.37
N TYR A 121 -1.34 -7.37 4.27
CA TYR A 121 -2.07 -8.54 4.76
C TYR A 121 -2.37 -8.47 6.25
N MET A 122 -1.43 -7.98 7.05
CA MET A 122 -1.64 -7.75 8.48
C MET A 122 -2.85 -6.85 8.72
N GLY A 123 -2.90 -5.68 8.05
CA GLY A 123 -4.02 -4.75 8.18
C GLY A 123 -5.37 -5.35 7.80
N LEU A 124 -5.39 -6.27 6.84
CA LEU A 124 -6.61 -6.91 6.35
C LEU A 124 -7.05 -8.13 7.16
N SER A 125 -6.11 -8.75 7.87
CA SER A 125 -6.37 -9.98 8.64
C SER A 125 -6.84 -9.69 10.06
N PHE A 126 -6.97 -8.43 10.49
CA PHE A 126 -7.48 -8.08 11.84
C PHE A 126 -8.89 -8.61 12.10
N SER A 127 -9.68 -8.87 11.06
CA SER A 127 -11.01 -9.47 11.17
C SER A 127 -10.99 -11.00 11.34
N ASN A 128 -9.85 -11.65 11.04
CA ASN A 128 -9.68 -13.10 11.13
C ASN A 128 -8.42 -13.44 11.93
N LYS A 129 -8.60 -13.74 13.22
CA LYS A 129 -7.49 -13.99 14.18
C LYS A 129 -6.62 -15.18 13.80
N ASP A 130 -7.17 -16.21 13.19
CA ASP A 130 -6.41 -17.42 12.81
C ASP A 130 -5.47 -17.10 11.65
N ARG A 131 -5.97 -16.37 10.64
CA ARG A 131 -5.15 -15.90 9.52
C ARG A 131 -4.10 -14.88 9.96
N LEU A 132 -4.44 -14.00 10.90
CA LEU A 132 -3.50 -13.03 11.43
C LEU A 132 -2.28 -13.71 12.05
N LYS A 133 -2.47 -14.77 12.83
CA LYS A 133 -1.39 -15.54 13.46
C LYS A 133 -0.48 -16.18 12.40
N ASP A 134 -1.05 -16.83 11.39
CA ASP A 134 -0.31 -17.48 10.31
C ASP A 134 0.53 -16.43 9.53
N ILE A 135 -0.09 -15.34 9.10
CA ILE A 135 0.56 -14.27 8.34
C ILE A 135 1.68 -13.62 9.15
N SER A 136 1.44 -13.31 10.41
CA SER A 136 2.44 -12.71 11.31
C SER A 136 3.64 -13.63 11.50
N THR A 137 3.39 -14.93 11.64
CA THR A 137 4.44 -15.94 11.80
C THR A 137 5.31 -16.03 10.54
N ARG A 138 4.70 -16.11 9.36
CA ARG A 138 5.41 -16.15 8.07
C ARG A 138 6.23 -14.88 7.84
N TRP A 139 5.65 -13.71 8.14
CA TRP A 139 6.35 -12.44 8.03
C TRP A 139 7.58 -12.39 8.95
N TYR A 140 7.41 -12.80 10.20
CA TYR A 140 8.52 -12.90 11.15
C TYR A 140 9.62 -13.85 10.64
N GLN A 141 9.24 -15.04 10.18
CA GLN A 141 10.18 -16.06 9.67
C GLN A 141 10.90 -15.64 8.39
N SER A 142 10.32 -14.75 7.60
CA SER A 142 10.93 -14.23 6.38
C SER A 142 12.15 -13.33 6.63
N GLY A 143 12.35 -12.87 7.88
CA GLY A 143 13.42 -11.94 8.23
C GLY A 143 13.20 -10.50 7.73
N ALA A 144 12.07 -10.22 7.10
CA ALA A 144 11.77 -8.88 6.57
C ALA A 144 11.14 -7.95 7.61
N TYR A 145 10.84 -8.45 8.78
CA TYR A 145 10.36 -7.62 9.88
C TYR A 145 11.50 -6.74 10.39
N PRO A 146 11.33 -5.41 10.50
CA PRO A 146 12.39 -4.53 10.96
C PRO A 146 12.82 -4.89 12.39
N VAL A 147 14.09 -5.19 12.59
CA VAL A 147 14.65 -5.58 13.90
C VAL A 147 14.40 -4.50 14.96
N GLN A 148 14.45 -3.23 14.55
CA GLN A 148 14.18 -2.10 15.44
C GLN A 148 12.74 -2.12 15.98
N SER A 149 11.77 -2.45 15.10
CA SER A 149 10.37 -2.57 15.51
C SER A 149 10.15 -3.75 16.46
N LEU A 150 10.83 -4.88 16.21
CA LEU A 150 10.76 -6.04 17.10
C LEU A 150 11.32 -5.72 18.48
N ASN A 151 12.48 -5.06 18.55
CA ASN A 151 13.10 -4.66 19.82
C ASN A 151 12.24 -3.64 20.57
N TYR A 152 11.65 -2.69 19.87
CA TYR A 152 10.74 -1.71 20.47
C TYR A 152 9.53 -2.41 21.09
N THR A 153 8.82 -3.22 20.31
CA THR A 153 7.63 -3.94 20.78
C THR A 153 7.97 -4.91 21.92
N TYR A 154 9.12 -5.60 21.85
CA TYR A 154 9.58 -6.47 22.94
C TYR A 154 9.79 -5.69 24.24
N ASN A 155 10.43 -4.52 24.17
CA ASN A 155 10.66 -3.68 25.34
C ASN A 155 9.35 -3.14 25.92
N GLU A 156 8.40 -2.74 25.07
CA GLU A 156 7.07 -2.32 25.53
C GLU A 156 6.34 -3.45 26.26
N LEU A 157 6.28 -4.63 25.65
CA LEU A 157 5.59 -5.80 26.23
C LEU A 157 6.24 -6.28 27.53
N THR A 158 7.58 -6.25 27.63
CA THR A 158 8.30 -6.69 28.82
C THR A 158 8.31 -5.67 29.95
N SER A 159 8.10 -4.39 29.64
CA SER A 159 7.98 -3.32 30.64
C SER A 159 6.56 -3.18 31.22
N ALA A 160 5.58 -3.77 30.56
CA ALA A 160 4.19 -3.76 31.02
C ALA A 160 4.01 -4.72 32.21
N GLU A 161 3.25 -4.28 33.20
CA GLU A 161 2.85 -5.16 34.31
C GLU A 161 1.87 -6.24 33.79
N LYS A 162 1.77 -7.33 34.57
CA LYS A 162 0.82 -8.38 34.27
C LYS A 162 -0.60 -7.79 34.22
N ASP A 163 -1.33 -8.15 33.16
CA ASP A 163 -2.70 -7.68 32.89
C ASP A 163 -2.82 -6.18 32.55
N ALA A 164 -1.71 -5.51 32.22
CA ALA A 164 -1.74 -4.13 31.70
C ALA A 164 -2.40 -4.05 30.32
N LEU A 165 -3.14 -2.97 30.10
CA LEU A 165 -3.65 -2.61 28.76
C LEU A 165 -2.63 -1.73 28.06
N ILE A 166 -2.15 -2.15 26.91
CA ILE A 166 -1.25 -1.40 26.05
C ILE A 166 -2.08 -0.76 24.92
N PHE A 167 -2.08 0.56 24.88
CA PHE A 167 -2.67 1.31 23.76
C PHE A 167 -1.55 1.67 22.78
N THR A 168 -1.72 1.27 21.53
CA THR A 168 -0.79 1.63 20.44
C THR A 168 -1.54 2.49 19.43
N ASP A 169 -0.89 3.56 18.96
CA ASP A 169 -1.40 4.43 17.91
C ASP A 169 -1.30 3.78 16.52
#